data_b77701c76b9f0123593312ee1919d334
#
_entry.id   b77701c76b9f0123593312ee1919d334
#
_cell.length_a   1.000
_cell.length_b   1.000
_cell.length_c   1.000
_cell.angle_alpha   90.00
_cell.angle_beta   90.00
_cell.angle_gamma   90.00
#
_symmetry.space_group_name_H-M   'P 1'
#
loop_
_entity.id
_entity.type
_entity.pdbx_description
1 polymer ?
#
loop_
_entity_poly.entity_id
_entity_poly.type
_entity_poly.pdbx_seq_one_letter_code
_entity_poly.pdbx_strand_id
1 'polypeptide(L)'
;MGGVNAILFFGFGIAAGILIAFAGAGYIQDSAGTLVGVFFAALLAVFLLGLALFAARRRIWRGLFGYAEAKLEEFATPLARVAERAIDRDPGGATQAARDLVALVLARYAWITTRRWLVASLTALIAAMAALAGTALLFKQNQLLEVQSGLLEEQNARIADQSALLTQQVELAEAQRNATLAVEITDIAARLGDIATERKVEGGGEVMNYVNTLDVQKDVDSGLILRITSVSRALKPYRFLDSGMRPGDPSDRFRFAMQDRRGDLPETYARLAAYNGWTDPPAQTRLIDRPASPERGQLLNVLVTGGIRNLEALNAAGLDLTHAWLPEIDLALFTGQMSRLAFADFTGAYLNDFDLGGSFAENVRFTRAKLKKGRFSTVDQARMRWPGVWTGEPLTTVLSGSDFSGAVVEDVDFSGAWMLATRFDGAVLRGADFTGAELGISTFRGALVLRADFTGAGLKSVDFEGAVVFGADALDRLAASAVPETFVAGRWELQPVTVEEILAVAAFANAVSEEDLAEAMAAGGPFRIHRVGEALK
;
A
#
# COMPACT_ATOMS: atom_id res chain seq x y z
N MET A 1 -21.00 -17.00 -73.04
CA MET A 1 -21.19 -16.75 -71.59
C MET A 1 -19.89 -16.71 -70.78
N GLY A 2 -18.76 -17.28 -71.22
CA GLY A 2 -17.51 -17.33 -70.44
C GLY A 2 -16.76 -16.01 -70.28
N GLY A 3 -16.81 -15.07 -71.25
CA GLY A 3 -15.96 -13.89 -71.24
C GLY A 3 -16.37 -12.80 -70.22
N VAL A 4 -17.68 -12.56 -70.01
CA VAL A 4 -18.16 -11.52 -69.08
C VAL A 4 -17.94 -11.92 -67.61
N ASN A 5 -18.14 -13.23 -67.29
CA ASN A 5 -17.86 -13.75 -65.97
C ASN A 5 -16.35 -13.72 -65.65
N ALA A 6 -15.51 -14.02 -66.65
CA ALA A 6 -14.06 -13.94 -66.46
C ALA A 6 -13.58 -12.52 -66.17
N ILE A 7 -14.13 -11.50 -66.84
CA ILE A 7 -13.78 -10.08 -66.63
C ILE A 7 -14.24 -9.60 -65.23
N LEU A 8 -15.44 -10.03 -64.78
CA LEU A 8 -15.95 -9.68 -63.43
C LEU A 8 -15.14 -10.37 -62.30
N PHE A 9 -14.81 -11.64 -62.47
CA PHE A 9 -13.95 -12.35 -61.48
C PHE A 9 -12.54 -11.80 -61.50
N PHE A 10 -12.00 -11.42 -62.66
CA PHE A 10 -10.67 -10.81 -62.76
C PHE A 10 -10.62 -9.41 -62.14
N GLY A 11 -11.66 -8.58 -62.36
CA GLY A 11 -11.80 -7.28 -61.70
C GLY A 11 -11.95 -7.38 -60.20
N PHE A 12 -12.73 -8.34 -59.69
CA PHE A 12 -12.86 -8.62 -58.26
C PHE A 12 -11.56 -9.15 -57.66
N GLY A 13 -10.83 -10.03 -58.34
CA GLY A 13 -9.54 -10.55 -57.92
C GLY A 13 -8.48 -9.45 -57.85
N ILE A 14 -8.45 -8.54 -58.79
CA ILE A 14 -7.53 -7.37 -58.74
C ILE A 14 -7.87 -6.44 -57.57
N ALA A 15 -9.14 -6.11 -57.36
CA ALA A 15 -9.56 -5.23 -56.24
C ALA A 15 -9.25 -5.87 -54.90
N ALA A 16 -9.54 -7.18 -54.71
CA ALA A 16 -9.21 -7.93 -53.51
C ALA A 16 -7.67 -8.06 -53.30
N GLY A 17 -6.93 -8.30 -54.41
CA GLY A 17 -5.46 -8.36 -54.36
C GLY A 17 -4.80 -7.06 -53.96
N ILE A 18 -5.29 -5.94 -54.49
CA ILE A 18 -4.83 -4.59 -54.11
C ILE A 18 -5.14 -4.34 -52.62
N LEU A 19 -6.32 -4.70 -52.14
CA LEU A 19 -6.74 -4.51 -50.76
C LEU A 19 -5.90 -5.34 -49.81
N ILE A 20 -5.59 -6.59 -50.14
CA ILE A 20 -4.71 -7.48 -49.35
C ILE A 20 -3.27 -7.00 -49.40
N ALA A 21 -2.75 -6.51 -50.53
CA ALA A 21 -1.41 -5.99 -50.63
C ALA A 21 -1.22 -4.70 -49.81
N PHE A 22 -2.23 -3.84 -49.77
CA PHE A 22 -2.22 -2.66 -48.89
C PHE A 22 -2.41 -3.00 -47.39
N ALA A 23 -3.18 -4.03 -47.07
CA ALA A 23 -3.34 -4.50 -45.69
C ALA A 23 -2.07 -5.18 -45.13
N GLY A 24 -1.24 -5.78 -45.98
CA GLY A 24 0.00 -6.46 -45.59
C GLY A 24 1.24 -5.58 -45.49
N ALA A 25 1.22 -4.37 -46.01
CA ALA A 25 2.34 -3.43 -45.89
C ALA A 25 2.06 -2.49 -44.70
N GLY A 26 2.95 -2.45 -43.71
CA GLY A 26 2.86 -1.62 -42.46
C GLY A 26 2.61 -0.11 -42.63
N TYR A 27 2.07 0.29 -43.75
CA TYR A 27 1.70 1.64 -44.15
C TYR A 27 0.35 2.10 -43.57
N ILE A 28 -0.36 1.23 -42.84
CA ILE A 28 -1.73 1.54 -42.38
C ILE A 28 -1.74 2.51 -41.18
N GLN A 29 -0.62 2.69 -40.51
CA GLN A 29 -0.58 3.54 -39.32
C GLN A 29 -0.76 5.03 -39.58
N ASP A 30 -0.34 5.53 -40.75
CA ASP A 30 -0.39 7.00 -41.07
C ASP A 30 -1.49 7.40 -42.06
N SER A 31 -2.24 6.48 -42.66
CA SER A 31 -3.06 6.79 -43.84
C SER A 31 -4.54 6.36 -43.75
N ALA A 32 -5.16 6.45 -42.57
CA ALA A 32 -6.60 6.16 -42.46
C ALA A 32 -7.44 7.08 -43.38
N GLY A 33 -6.99 8.31 -43.67
CA GLY A 33 -7.59 9.21 -44.63
C GLY A 33 -7.46 8.74 -46.07
N THR A 34 -6.30 8.19 -46.46
CA THR A 34 -6.04 7.62 -47.77
C THR A 34 -6.83 6.34 -48.03
N LEU A 35 -6.97 5.47 -47.02
CA LEU A 35 -7.81 4.27 -47.13
C LEU A 35 -9.28 4.61 -47.34
N VAL A 36 -9.81 5.58 -46.61
CA VAL A 36 -11.18 6.08 -46.80
C VAL A 36 -11.32 6.72 -48.19
N GLY A 37 -10.34 7.48 -48.64
CA GLY A 37 -10.32 8.10 -49.99
C GLY A 37 -10.30 7.03 -51.10
N VAL A 38 -9.44 6.02 -50.99
CA VAL A 38 -9.38 4.89 -51.94
C VAL A 38 -10.68 4.11 -51.96
N PHE A 39 -11.28 3.91 -50.78
CA PHE A 39 -12.59 3.25 -50.68
C PHE A 39 -13.69 4.02 -51.41
N PHE A 40 -13.82 5.33 -51.19
CA PHE A 40 -14.80 6.14 -51.87
C PHE A 40 -14.52 6.25 -53.38
N ALA A 41 -13.24 6.32 -53.77
CA ALA A 41 -12.85 6.32 -55.19
C ALA A 41 -13.22 4.98 -55.86
N ALA A 42 -13.00 3.84 -55.19
CA ALA A 42 -13.42 2.53 -55.67
C ALA A 42 -14.94 2.40 -55.77
N LEU A 43 -15.66 2.90 -54.77
CA LEU A 43 -17.12 2.94 -54.74
C LEU A 43 -17.67 3.78 -55.93
N LEU A 44 -17.09 4.96 -56.13
CA LEU A 44 -17.45 5.85 -57.25
C LEU A 44 -17.14 5.20 -58.59
N ALA A 45 -15.98 4.54 -58.73
CA ALA A 45 -15.61 3.82 -59.95
C ALA A 45 -16.58 2.69 -60.27
N VAL A 46 -16.98 1.89 -59.29
CA VAL A 46 -17.99 0.81 -59.43
C VAL A 46 -19.36 1.41 -59.78
N PHE A 47 -19.75 2.51 -59.14
CA PHE A 47 -20.99 3.22 -59.46
C PHE A 47 -20.99 3.77 -60.88
N LEU A 48 -19.90 4.43 -61.29
CA LEU A 48 -19.76 4.96 -62.66
C LEU A 48 -19.72 3.84 -63.69
N LEU A 49 -19.06 2.72 -63.42
CA LEU A 49 -19.06 1.53 -64.26
C LEU A 49 -20.48 0.95 -64.38
N GLY A 50 -21.19 0.85 -63.26
CA GLY A 50 -22.59 0.40 -63.25
C GLY A 50 -23.48 1.35 -64.07
N LEU A 51 -23.31 2.66 -63.94
CA LEU A 51 -24.05 3.66 -64.70
C LEU A 51 -23.72 3.58 -66.20
N ALA A 52 -22.42 3.43 -66.54
CA ALA A 52 -21.98 3.26 -67.94
C ALA A 52 -22.54 1.97 -68.54
N LEU A 53 -22.54 0.86 -67.82
CA LEU A 53 -23.17 -0.39 -68.26
C LEU A 53 -24.69 -0.26 -68.37
N PHE A 54 -25.33 0.51 -67.49
CA PHE A 54 -26.76 0.79 -67.59
C PHE A 54 -27.07 1.69 -68.79
N ALA A 55 -26.28 2.75 -69.04
CA ALA A 55 -26.46 3.62 -70.21
C ALA A 55 -26.17 2.86 -71.52
N ALA A 56 -25.11 2.04 -71.51
CA ALA A 56 -24.72 1.26 -72.69
C ALA A 56 -25.59 -0.04 -72.85
N ARG A 57 -26.51 -0.33 -71.90
CA ARG A 57 -27.31 -1.56 -71.85
C ARG A 57 -27.98 -1.87 -73.17
N ARG A 58 -28.59 -0.86 -73.87
CA ARG A 58 -29.28 -1.05 -75.16
C ARG A 58 -28.31 -1.41 -76.27
N ARG A 59 -27.08 -0.94 -76.21
CA ARG A 59 -26.04 -1.16 -77.22
C ARG A 59 -25.34 -2.50 -77.01
N ILE A 60 -25.02 -2.80 -75.77
CA ILE A 60 -24.38 -4.05 -75.34
C ILE A 60 -25.35 -5.24 -75.53
N TRP A 61 -26.61 -5.08 -75.13
CA TRP A 61 -27.63 -6.13 -75.29
C TRP A 61 -28.00 -6.40 -76.72
N ARG A 62 -28.07 -5.37 -77.60
CA ARG A 62 -28.29 -5.57 -79.04
C ARG A 62 -27.11 -6.27 -79.72
N GLY A 63 -25.85 -5.98 -79.28
CA GLY A 63 -24.64 -6.60 -79.84
C GLY A 63 -24.37 -8.03 -79.36
N LEU A 64 -24.71 -8.34 -78.10
CA LEU A 64 -24.45 -9.65 -77.50
C LEU A 64 -25.59 -10.68 -77.64
N PHE A 65 -26.83 -10.23 -77.71
CA PHE A 65 -27.98 -11.11 -77.62
C PHE A 65 -29.05 -10.92 -78.71
N GLY A 66 -28.85 -10.06 -79.70
CA GLY A 66 -29.69 -9.91 -80.90
C GLY A 66 -31.19 -9.76 -80.70
N TYR A 67 -31.76 -10.14 -79.61
CA TYR A 67 -33.18 -10.16 -79.25
C TYR A 67 -33.42 -9.89 -77.80
N ALA A 68 -33.94 -8.77 -77.44
CA ALA A 68 -34.13 -8.53 -76.04
C ALA A 68 -35.35 -7.82 -75.55
N GLU A 69 -36.49 -7.91 -76.16
CA GLU A 69 -37.74 -7.50 -75.48
C GLU A 69 -38.94 -8.25 -76.17
N ALA A 70 -38.95 -9.55 -76.06
CA ALA A 70 -40.14 -10.30 -76.41
C ALA A 70 -41.17 -10.14 -75.28
N LYS A 71 -42.26 -9.48 -75.51
CA LYS A 71 -43.45 -9.44 -74.67
C LYS A 71 -44.04 -10.87 -74.63
N LEU A 72 -44.81 -11.19 -73.58
CA LEU A 72 -45.41 -12.52 -73.40
C LEU A 72 -46.22 -12.96 -74.67
N GLU A 73 -46.78 -11.98 -75.39
CA GLU A 73 -47.51 -12.17 -76.65
C GLU A 73 -46.63 -12.74 -77.78
N GLU A 74 -45.27 -12.49 -77.71
CA GLU A 74 -44.38 -13.04 -78.76
C GLU A 74 -44.12 -14.55 -78.64
N PHE A 75 -44.45 -15.18 -77.50
CA PHE A 75 -44.38 -16.63 -77.34
C PHE A 75 -45.62 -17.32 -77.94
N ALA A 76 -46.77 -16.66 -77.97
CA ALA A 76 -48.00 -17.20 -78.48
C ALA A 76 -47.91 -17.47 -79.99
N THR A 77 -47.23 -16.59 -80.75
CA THR A 77 -47.09 -16.70 -82.20
C THR A 77 -46.20 -17.86 -82.66
N PRO A 78 -45.01 -18.16 -82.08
CA PRO A 78 -44.27 -19.39 -82.39
C PRO A 78 -44.95 -20.64 -81.94
N LEU A 79 -45.62 -20.62 -80.78
CA LEU A 79 -46.36 -21.76 -80.27
C LEU A 79 -47.53 -22.10 -81.17
N ALA A 80 -48.30 -21.12 -81.65
CA ALA A 80 -49.38 -21.25 -82.63
C ALA A 80 -48.85 -21.80 -83.94
N ARG A 81 -47.70 -21.31 -84.42
CA ARG A 81 -47.06 -21.82 -85.65
C ARG A 81 -46.62 -23.31 -85.55
N VAL A 82 -46.10 -23.72 -84.40
CA VAL A 82 -45.76 -25.13 -84.14
C VAL A 82 -47.02 -25.99 -84.19
N ALA A 83 -48.09 -25.53 -83.54
CA ALA A 83 -49.35 -26.23 -83.51
C ALA A 83 -50.02 -26.33 -84.92
N GLU A 84 -50.03 -25.22 -85.66
CA GLU A 84 -50.57 -25.10 -86.99
C GLU A 84 -49.86 -26.05 -87.99
N ARG A 85 -48.51 -26.05 -88.01
CA ARG A 85 -47.71 -26.91 -88.88
C ARG A 85 -47.72 -28.39 -88.46
N ALA A 86 -47.96 -28.66 -87.18
CA ALA A 86 -48.18 -30.04 -86.73
C ALA A 86 -49.54 -30.59 -87.21
N ILE A 87 -50.58 -29.77 -87.30
CA ILE A 87 -51.88 -30.07 -87.84
C ILE A 87 -51.80 -30.30 -89.37
N ASP A 88 -51.01 -29.47 -90.09
CA ASP A 88 -50.83 -29.55 -91.54
C ASP A 88 -49.92 -30.71 -92.00
N ARG A 89 -49.48 -31.58 -91.10
CA ARG A 89 -48.58 -32.71 -91.36
C ARG A 89 -47.30 -32.38 -92.11
N ASP A 90 -46.76 -31.17 -91.84
CA ASP A 90 -45.42 -30.73 -92.32
C ASP A 90 -44.34 -30.93 -91.23
N PRO A 91 -43.66 -32.11 -91.16
CA PRO A 91 -42.73 -32.44 -90.12
C PRO A 91 -41.47 -31.59 -90.17
N GLY A 92 -41.11 -31.06 -91.36
CA GLY A 92 -39.93 -30.16 -91.52
C GLY A 92 -40.17 -28.77 -90.93
N GLY A 93 -41.36 -28.22 -91.28
CA GLY A 93 -41.75 -26.92 -90.78
C GLY A 93 -42.06 -26.88 -89.27
N ALA A 94 -42.66 -27.96 -88.74
CA ALA A 94 -42.89 -28.07 -87.29
C ALA A 94 -41.59 -28.17 -86.47
N THR A 95 -40.60 -28.90 -86.99
CA THR A 95 -39.29 -29.03 -86.37
C THR A 95 -38.53 -27.69 -86.31
N GLN A 96 -38.66 -26.90 -87.37
CA GLN A 96 -38.04 -25.59 -87.44
C GLN A 96 -38.73 -24.58 -86.52
N ALA A 97 -40.03 -24.55 -86.46
CA ALA A 97 -40.79 -23.71 -85.52
C ALA A 97 -40.53 -24.08 -84.06
N ALA A 98 -40.39 -25.39 -83.78
CA ALA A 98 -39.98 -25.86 -82.42
C ALA A 98 -38.57 -25.44 -82.02
N ARG A 99 -37.61 -25.44 -82.97
CA ARG A 99 -36.25 -24.91 -82.73
C ARG A 99 -36.25 -23.43 -82.42
N ASP A 100 -37.04 -22.63 -83.15
CA ASP A 100 -37.16 -21.18 -82.91
C ASP A 100 -37.81 -20.90 -81.56
N LEU A 101 -38.79 -21.64 -81.12
CA LEU A 101 -39.40 -21.53 -79.79
C LEU A 101 -38.40 -21.89 -78.69
N VAL A 102 -37.68 -23.01 -78.85
CA VAL A 102 -36.64 -23.41 -77.87
C VAL A 102 -35.54 -22.36 -77.79
N ALA A 103 -35.10 -21.80 -78.90
CA ALA A 103 -34.09 -20.68 -78.91
C ALA A 103 -34.60 -19.44 -78.19
N LEU A 104 -35.90 -19.09 -78.34
CA LEU A 104 -36.51 -17.93 -77.66
C LEU A 104 -36.60 -18.17 -76.14
N VAL A 105 -37.03 -19.38 -75.71
CA VAL A 105 -37.11 -19.77 -74.29
C VAL A 105 -35.74 -19.78 -73.63
N LEU A 106 -34.75 -20.35 -74.31
CA LEU A 106 -33.37 -20.34 -73.81
C LEU A 106 -32.79 -18.95 -73.67
N ALA A 107 -33.05 -18.08 -74.68
CA ALA A 107 -32.62 -16.66 -74.61
C ALA A 107 -33.24 -15.91 -73.40
N ARG A 108 -34.55 -16.18 -73.16
CA ARG A 108 -35.27 -15.58 -72.02
C ARG A 108 -34.79 -16.11 -70.69
N TYR A 109 -34.55 -17.38 -70.56
CA TYR A 109 -34.00 -18.00 -69.36
C TYR A 109 -32.60 -17.47 -69.06
N ALA A 110 -31.74 -17.39 -70.06
CA ALA A 110 -30.42 -16.81 -69.94
C ALA A 110 -30.46 -15.34 -69.45
N TRP A 111 -31.41 -14.56 -69.97
CA TRP A 111 -31.61 -13.18 -69.57
C TRP A 111 -32.04 -13.06 -68.09
N ILE A 112 -33.03 -13.83 -67.63
CA ILE A 112 -33.55 -13.83 -66.27
C ILE A 112 -32.41 -14.27 -65.27
N THR A 113 -31.67 -15.31 -65.63
CA THR A 113 -30.61 -15.87 -64.83
C THR A 113 -29.45 -14.84 -64.69
N THR A 114 -29.07 -14.21 -65.79
CA THR A 114 -28.02 -13.17 -65.77
C THR A 114 -28.43 -11.97 -64.93
N ARG A 115 -29.68 -11.52 -65.04
CA ARG A 115 -30.22 -10.41 -64.23
C ARG A 115 -30.21 -10.77 -62.73
N ARG A 116 -30.69 -11.98 -62.34
CA ARG A 116 -30.66 -12.43 -60.93
C ARG A 116 -29.23 -12.53 -60.40
N TRP A 117 -28.32 -13.04 -61.20
CA TRP A 117 -26.93 -13.17 -60.81
C TRP A 117 -26.28 -11.78 -60.64
N LEU A 118 -26.55 -10.83 -61.53
CA LEU A 118 -26.01 -9.48 -61.47
C LEU A 118 -26.49 -8.72 -60.22
N VAL A 119 -27.79 -8.83 -59.90
CA VAL A 119 -28.38 -8.23 -58.71
C VAL A 119 -27.76 -8.86 -57.45
N ALA A 120 -27.67 -10.20 -57.41
CA ALA A 120 -27.09 -10.91 -56.27
C ALA A 120 -25.60 -10.54 -56.04
N SER A 121 -24.82 -10.44 -57.11
CA SER A 121 -23.42 -10.06 -57.04
C SER A 121 -23.22 -8.59 -56.57
N LEU A 122 -24.08 -7.69 -57.04
CA LEU A 122 -24.04 -6.29 -56.59
C LEU A 122 -24.42 -6.17 -55.10
N THR A 123 -25.43 -6.88 -54.69
CA THR A 123 -25.84 -6.92 -53.25
C THR A 123 -24.75 -7.47 -52.37
N ALA A 124 -24.10 -8.58 -52.79
CA ALA A 124 -22.98 -9.18 -52.06
C ALA A 124 -21.78 -8.22 -51.99
N LEU A 125 -21.48 -7.51 -53.06
CA LEU A 125 -20.41 -6.52 -53.08
C LEU A 125 -20.69 -5.38 -52.09
N ILE A 126 -21.88 -4.82 -52.09
CA ILE A 126 -22.29 -3.77 -51.15
C ILE A 126 -22.18 -4.25 -49.71
N ALA A 127 -22.65 -5.45 -49.41
CA ALA A 127 -22.55 -6.04 -48.07
C ALA A 127 -21.09 -6.25 -47.65
N ALA A 128 -20.23 -6.73 -48.52
CA ALA A 128 -18.79 -6.88 -48.25
C ALA A 128 -18.11 -5.55 -47.99
N MET A 129 -18.46 -4.52 -48.75
CA MET A 129 -17.94 -3.16 -48.57
C MET A 129 -18.39 -2.54 -47.25
N ALA A 130 -19.64 -2.74 -46.85
CA ALA A 130 -20.15 -2.28 -45.54
C ALA A 130 -19.46 -2.99 -44.38
N ALA A 131 -19.19 -4.29 -44.49
CA ALA A 131 -18.42 -5.03 -43.49
C ALA A 131 -16.98 -4.53 -43.37
N LEU A 132 -16.30 -4.26 -44.48
CA LEU A 132 -14.95 -3.70 -44.49
C LEU A 132 -14.90 -2.29 -43.88
N ALA A 133 -15.89 -1.44 -44.18
CA ALA A 133 -15.99 -0.11 -43.57
C ALA A 133 -16.20 -0.20 -42.03
N GLY A 134 -17.03 -1.14 -41.60
CA GLY A 134 -17.26 -1.42 -40.17
C GLY A 134 -15.98 -1.86 -39.46
N THR A 135 -15.20 -2.78 -40.04
CA THR A 135 -13.93 -3.24 -39.48
C THR A 135 -12.88 -2.13 -39.44
N ALA A 136 -12.79 -1.29 -40.46
CA ALA A 136 -11.88 -0.14 -40.48
C ALA A 136 -12.22 0.88 -39.39
N LEU A 137 -13.52 1.12 -39.15
CA LEU A 137 -13.97 2.02 -38.08
C LEU A 137 -13.63 1.47 -36.70
N LEU A 138 -13.86 0.16 -36.45
CA LEU A 138 -13.52 -0.51 -35.21
C LEU A 138 -12.01 -0.46 -34.92
N PHE A 139 -11.19 -0.66 -35.96
CA PHE A 139 -9.73 -0.54 -35.84
C PHE A 139 -9.33 0.88 -35.43
N LYS A 140 -9.93 1.89 -36.05
CA LYS A 140 -9.70 3.30 -35.70
C LYS A 140 -10.13 3.61 -34.27
N GLN A 141 -11.28 3.07 -33.83
CA GLN A 141 -11.73 3.22 -32.45
C GLN A 141 -10.75 2.58 -31.45
N ASN A 142 -10.27 1.36 -31.73
CA ASN A 142 -9.29 0.69 -30.87
C ASN A 142 -7.98 1.51 -30.76
N GLN A 143 -7.50 2.06 -31.85
CA GLN A 143 -6.32 2.91 -31.86
C GLN A 143 -6.52 4.19 -31.01
N LEU A 144 -7.71 4.82 -31.12
CA LEU A 144 -8.04 5.97 -30.28
C LEU A 144 -8.14 5.61 -28.80
N LEU A 145 -8.70 4.44 -28.48
CA LEU A 145 -8.76 3.94 -27.09
C LEU A 145 -7.36 3.66 -26.51
N GLU A 146 -6.47 3.11 -27.31
CA GLU A 146 -5.07 2.90 -26.91
C GLU A 146 -4.36 4.22 -26.61
N VAL A 147 -4.51 5.23 -27.47
CA VAL A 147 -3.97 6.57 -27.23
C VAL A 147 -4.61 7.22 -26.00
N GLN A 148 -5.93 7.09 -25.82
CA GLN A 148 -6.60 7.59 -24.63
C GLN A 148 -6.14 6.89 -23.34
N SER A 149 -5.93 5.57 -23.38
CA SER A 149 -5.40 4.82 -22.24
C SER A 149 -3.99 5.31 -21.87
N GLY A 150 -3.11 5.49 -22.84
CA GLY A 150 -1.78 6.03 -22.60
C GLY A 150 -1.78 7.45 -22.01
N LEU A 151 -2.67 8.32 -22.52
CA LEU A 151 -2.83 9.67 -21.96
C LEU A 151 -3.38 9.66 -20.53
N LEU A 152 -4.30 8.76 -20.22
CA LEU A 152 -4.83 8.59 -18.86
C LEU A 152 -3.75 8.07 -17.89
N GLU A 153 -2.92 7.15 -18.34
CA GLU A 153 -1.78 6.65 -17.54
C GLU A 153 -0.77 7.78 -17.26
N GLU A 154 -0.42 8.59 -18.27
CA GLU A 154 0.44 9.75 -18.08
C GLU A 154 -0.20 10.80 -17.15
N GLN A 155 -1.50 11.06 -17.28
CA GLN A 155 -2.22 11.96 -16.38
C GLN A 155 -2.22 11.44 -14.94
N ASN A 156 -2.45 10.15 -14.74
CA ASN A 156 -2.42 9.54 -13.41
C ASN A 156 -1.03 9.63 -12.77
N ALA A 157 0.03 9.41 -13.55
CA ALA A 157 1.40 9.60 -13.08
C ALA A 157 1.66 11.06 -12.65
N ARG A 158 1.25 12.04 -13.48
CA ARG A 158 1.38 13.47 -13.14
C ARG A 158 0.57 13.87 -11.91
N ILE A 159 -0.65 13.30 -11.74
CA ILE A 159 -1.48 13.53 -10.54
C ILE A 159 -0.79 12.95 -9.31
N ALA A 160 -0.19 11.76 -9.41
CA ALA A 160 0.58 11.15 -8.33
C ALA A 160 1.78 12.03 -7.93
N ASP A 161 2.54 12.53 -8.89
CA ASP A 161 3.66 13.45 -8.66
C ASP A 161 3.21 14.76 -8.02
N GLN A 162 2.13 15.36 -8.52
CA GLN A 162 1.55 16.57 -7.94
C GLN A 162 1.07 16.33 -6.50
N SER A 163 0.44 15.19 -6.23
CA SER A 163 -0.01 14.83 -4.89
C SER A 163 1.16 14.66 -3.93
N ALA A 164 2.27 14.07 -4.39
CA ALA A 164 3.50 13.94 -3.61
C ALA A 164 4.11 15.32 -3.28
N LEU A 165 4.18 16.22 -4.26
CA LEU A 165 4.67 17.60 -4.07
C LEU A 165 3.77 18.39 -3.12
N LEU A 166 2.45 18.27 -3.23
CA LEU A 166 1.51 18.92 -2.31
C LEU A 166 1.69 18.40 -0.88
N THR A 167 1.89 17.08 -0.71
CA THR A 167 2.18 16.50 0.59
C THR A 167 3.46 17.08 1.18
N GLN A 168 4.53 17.19 0.41
CA GLN A 168 5.78 17.83 0.85
C GLN A 168 5.59 19.30 1.22
N GLN A 169 4.79 20.04 0.46
CA GLN A 169 4.48 21.44 0.78
C GLN A 169 3.72 21.60 2.09
N VAL A 170 2.74 20.70 2.35
CA VAL A 170 2.00 20.69 3.60
C VAL A 170 2.94 20.35 4.77
N GLU A 171 3.80 19.33 4.63
CA GLU A 171 4.77 18.96 5.67
C GLU A 171 5.74 20.12 5.96
N LEU A 172 6.22 20.81 4.94
CA LEU A 172 7.09 21.98 5.10
C LEU A 172 6.37 23.15 5.78
N ALA A 173 5.11 23.40 5.43
CA ALA A 173 4.31 24.46 6.06
C ALA A 173 4.04 24.16 7.54
N GLU A 174 3.75 22.90 7.89
CA GLU A 174 3.61 22.48 9.29
C GLU A 174 4.94 22.57 10.05
N ALA A 175 6.04 22.17 9.45
CA ALA A 175 7.37 22.35 10.05
C ALA A 175 7.67 23.82 10.33
N GLN A 176 7.38 24.71 9.39
CA GLN A 176 7.58 26.16 9.55
C GLN A 176 6.69 26.74 10.66
N ARG A 177 5.41 26.30 10.72
CA ARG A 177 4.49 26.68 11.78
C ARG A 177 4.98 26.20 13.15
N ASN A 178 5.42 24.94 13.24
CA ASN A 178 5.92 24.36 14.48
C ASN A 178 7.22 25.07 14.93
N ALA A 179 8.11 25.44 14.00
CA ALA A 179 9.30 26.22 14.32
C ALA A 179 8.95 27.57 15.00
N THR A 180 7.86 28.21 14.58
CA THR A 180 7.37 29.43 15.25
C THR A 180 6.88 29.13 16.66
N LEU A 181 6.19 28.00 16.87
CA LEU A 181 5.71 27.57 18.18
C LEU A 181 6.84 27.06 19.10
N ALA A 182 7.99 26.65 18.54
CA ALA A 182 9.15 26.22 19.33
C ALA A 182 9.72 27.36 20.18
N VAL A 183 9.51 28.61 19.79
CA VAL A 183 9.87 29.79 20.61
C VAL A 183 9.09 29.78 21.93
N GLU A 184 7.82 29.39 21.90
CA GLU A 184 7.00 29.25 23.10
C GLU A 184 7.55 28.19 24.07
N ILE A 185 8.14 27.11 23.54
CA ILE A 185 8.79 26.07 24.37
C ILE A 185 10.01 26.65 25.09
N THR A 186 10.76 27.52 24.42
CA THR A 186 11.91 28.22 25.05
C THR A 186 11.46 29.15 26.16
N ASP A 187 10.35 29.86 25.96
CA ASP A 187 9.78 30.73 26.99
C ASP A 187 9.24 29.91 28.18
N ILE A 188 8.63 28.76 27.92
CA ILE A 188 8.22 27.83 28.98
C ILE A 188 9.44 27.34 29.76
N ALA A 189 10.54 26.99 29.09
CA ALA A 189 11.78 26.56 29.71
C ALA A 189 12.37 27.65 30.61
N ALA A 190 12.39 28.89 30.13
CA ALA A 190 12.88 30.04 30.91
C ALA A 190 12.03 30.24 32.17
N ARG A 191 10.70 30.21 32.04
CA ARG A 191 9.80 30.39 33.18
C ARG A 191 9.92 29.28 34.22
N LEU A 192 10.09 28.02 33.79
CA LEU A 192 10.35 26.89 34.69
C LEU A 192 11.70 27.06 35.41
N GLY A 193 12.72 27.57 34.72
CA GLY A 193 14.02 27.92 35.31
C GLY A 193 13.91 28.99 36.38
N ASP A 194 13.09 30.03 36.16
CA ASP A 194 12.83 31.08 37.16
C ASP A 194 12.18 30.50 38.41
N ILE A 195 11.10 29.70 38.25
CA ILE A 195 10.38 29.02 39.34
C ILE A 195 11.34 28.13 40.15
N ALA A 196 12.15 27.33 39.46
CA ALA A 196 13.14 26.47 40.12
C ALA A 196 14.18 27.26 40.91
N THR A 197 14.57 28.43 40.41
CA THR A 197 15.52 29.33 41.07
C THR A 197 14.90 30.02 42.29
N GLU A 198 13.68 30.55 42.17
CA GLU A 198 12.93 31.16 43.27
C GLU A 198 12.75 30.17 44.42
N ARG A 199 12.35 28.95 44.13
CA ARG A 199 12.18 27.90 45.13
C ARG A 199 13.48 27.50 45.83
N LYS A 200 14.59 27.49 45.11
CA LYS A 200 15.93 27.22 45.69
C LYS A 200 16.35 28.30 46.68
N VAL A 201 16.00 29.54 46.42
CA VAL A 201 16.28 30.68 47.31
C VAL A 201 15.44 30.58 48.57
N GLU A 202 14.14 30.24 48.46
CA GLU A 202 13.24 30.09 49.61
C GLU A 202 13.61 28.90 50.51
N GLY A 203 14.15 27.83 49.96
CA GLY A 203 14.52 26.58 50.65
C GLY A 203 15.85 26.65 51.45
N GLY A 204 16.52 27.80 51.54
CA GLY A 204 17.68 28.03 52.45
C GLY A 204 19.00 27.37 52.04
N GLY A 205 19.18 27.04 50.78
CA GLY A 205 20.51 26.72 50.22
C GLY A 205 21.10 25.34 50.59
N GLU A 206 20.38 24.44 51.22
CA GLU A 206 20.85 23.06 51.38
C GLU A 206 21.06 22.42 50.01
N VAL A 207 22.22 21.74 49.86
CA VAL A 207 22.58 20.98 48.65
C VAL A 207 21.50 19.94 48.42
N MET A 208 20.56 20.30 47.55
CA MET A 208 19.44 19.42 47.28
C MET A 208 19.88 18.14 46.57
N ASN A 209 19.41 17.05 47.08
CA ASN A 209 19.40 15.78 46.40
C ASN A 209 18.96 15.97 44.95
N TYR A 210 19.60 15.30 44.04
CA TYR A 210 19.59 15.38 42.57
C TYR A 210 18.22 15.47 41.85
N VAL A 211 17.10 15.64 42.54
CA VAL A 211 15.75 15.70 41.99
C VAL A 211 14.99 16.91 42.52
N ASN A 212 15.25 18.09 41.92
CA ASN A 212 14.36 19.23 42.08
C ASN A 212 13.02 18.90 41.38
N THR A 213 12.08 18.30 42.08
CA THR A 213 10.74 18.08 41.56
C THR A 213 9.85 19.26 41.86
N LEU A 214 9.36 19.91 40.79
CA LEU A 214 8.30 20.90 40.90
C LEU A 214 6.94 20.18 41.01
N ASP A 215 6.13 20.58 41.98
CA ASP A 215 4.75 20.16 42.07
C ASP A 215 3.91 21.13 41.23
N VAL A 216 3.38 20.63 40.09
CA VAL A 216 2.62 21.43 39.12
C VAL A 216 1.45 22.18 39.78
N GLN A 217 0.84 21.61 40.82
CA GLN A 217 -0.31 22.24 41.50
C GLN A 217 0.08 23.39 42.43
N LYS A 218 1.26 23.34 42.99
CA LYS A 218 1.71 24.30 44.00
C LYS A 218 2.67 25.35 43.43
N ASP A 219 3.54 24.90 42.53
CA ASP A 219 4.68 25.66 42.07
C ASP A 219 4.42 26.32 40.71
N VAL A 220 3.42 25.81 39.92
CA VAL A 220 3.16 26.28 38.56
C VAL A 220 1.82 27.02 38.51
N ASP A 221 1.81 28.26 38.06
CA ASP A 221 0.57 29.02 37.91
C ASP A 221 -0.32 28.48 36.79
N SER A 222 -1.63 28.73 36.91
CA SER A 222 -2.64 28.24 35.96
C SER A 222 -2.43 28.79 34.53
N GLY A 223 -1.83 29.98 34.39
CA GLY A 223 -1.53 30.57 33.09
C GLY A 223 -0.44 29.77 32.38
N LEU A 224 0.61 29.35 33.10
CA LEU A 224 1.66 28.52 32.55
C LEU A 224 1.14 27.10 32.20
N ILE A 225 0.26 26.52 33.04
CA ILE A 225 -0.41 25.24 32.74
C ILE A 225 -1.20 25.32 31.42
N LEU A 226 -2.03 26.38 31.27
CA LEU A 226 -2.78 26.61 30.05
C LEU A 226 -1.88 26.83 28.83
N ARG A 227 -0.77 27.55 28.99
CA ARG A 227 0.21 27.77 27.92
C ARG A 227 0.87 26.47 27.48
N ILE A 228 1.36 25.65 28.41
CA ILE A 228 1.96 24.33 28.13
C ILE A 228 0.97 23.45 27.37
N THR A 229 -0.26 23.33 27.87
CA THR A 229 -1.27 22.46 27.26
C THR A 229 -1.73 22.98 25.88
N SER A 230 -1.87 24.30 25.73
CA SER A 230 -2.25 24.92 24.45
C SER A 230 -1.16 24.74 23.38
N VAL A 231 0.10 24.96 23.74
CA VAL A 231 1.23 24.74 22.84
C VAL A 231 1.31 23.28 22.42
N SER A 232 1.19 22.33 23.35
CA SER A 232 1.24 20.89 23.03
C SER A 232 0.18 20.49 21.99
N ARG A 233 -1.02 21.05 22.07
CA ARG A 233 -2.12 20.81 21.13
C ARG A 233 -1.97 21.52 19.79
N ALA A 234 -1.31 22.69 19.80
CA ALA A 234 -1.08 23.49 18.61
C ALA A 234 -0.01 22.88 17.70
N LEU A 235 0.96 22.17 18.26
CA LEU A 235 2.01 21.45 17.55
C LEU A 235 1.40 20.28 16.76
N LYS A 236 1.72 20.20 15.46
CA LYS A 236 1.24 19.13 14.59
C LYS A 236 2.38 18.20 14.19
N PRO A 237 2.13 16.87 14.11
CA PRO A 237 3.12 15.95 13.60
C PRO A 237 3.33 16.16 12.10
N TYR A 238 4.59 16.01 11.66
CA TYR A 238 5.00 16.09 10.25
C TYR A 238 6.15 15.12 9.99
N ARG A 239 6.49 14.89 8.74
CA ARG A 239 7.68 14.13 8.40
C ARG A 239 8.87 15.07 8.25
N PHE A 240 9.98 14.67 8.81
CA PHE A 240 11.24 15.40 8.73
C PHE A 240 12.39 14.43 8.44
N LEU A 241 13.53 15.00 8.10
CA LEU A 241 14.74 14.24 7.84
C LEU A 241 15.39 13.83 9.16
N ASP A 242 15.43 12.53 9.42
CA ASP A 242 16.24 12.01 10.52
C ASP A 242 17.71 12.09 10.12
N SER A 243 18.44 12.98 10.77
CA SER A 243 19.88 13.16 10.54
C SER A 243 20.72 11.99 11.07
N GLY A 244 20.10 11.07 11.81
CA GLY A 244 20.84 10.03 12.53
C GLY A 244 21.77 10.57 13.62
N MET A 245 21.83 11.90 13.79
CA MET A 245 22.61 12.55 14.85
C MET A 245 21.80 12.53 16.14
N ARG A 246 22.16 11.64 17.04
CA ARG A 246 21.51 11.52 18.35
C ARG A 246 22.30 12.31 19.39
N PRO A 247 21.67 13.24 20.11
CA PRO A 247 22.37 14.07 21.07
C PRO A 247 22.69 13.31 22.35
N GLY A 248 23.54 12.32 22.32
CA GLY A 248 23.83 11.59 23.55
C GLY A 248 24.97 10.59 23.48
N ASP A 249 25.17 9.94 22.33
CA ASP A 249 26.21 8.92 22.22
C ASP A 249 27.53 9.51 21.70
N PRO A 250 28.59 9.56 22.55
CA PRO A 250 29.91 10.01 22.12
C PRO A 250 30.47 9.17 20.96
N SER A 251 30.09 7.89 20.86
CA SER A 251 30.52 6.99 19.80
C SER A 251 29.93 7.39 18.43
N ASP A 252 28.68 7.84 18.40
CA ASP A 252 28.05 8.33 17.19
C ASP A 252 28.67 9.66 16.73
N ARG A 253 28.97 10.58 17.63
CA ARG A 253 29.67 11.84 17.29
C ARG A 253 31.04 11.56 16.66
N PHE A 254 31.78 10.63 17.24
CA PHE A 254 33.08 10.22 16.72
C PHE A 254 32.93 9.53 15.36
N ARG A 255 31.95 8.66 15.20
CA ARG A 255 31.63 7.99 13.95
C ARG A 255 31.33 9.00 12.84
N PHE A 256 30.46 10.00 13.08
CA PHE A 256 30.16 11.04 12.10
C PHE A 256 31.38 11.90 11.74
N ALA A 257 32.18 12.32 12.74
CA ALA A 257 33.39 13.07 12.49
C ALA A 257 34.42 12.29 11.67
N MET A 258 34.49 10.96 11.83
CA MET A 258 35.37 10.11 11.06
C MET A 258 34.81 9.84 9.67
N GLN A 259 33.47 9.82 9.51
CA GLN A 259 32.84 9.65 8.22
C GLN A 259 33.05 10.85 7.30
N ASP A 260 32.96 12.05 7.80
CA ASP A 260 33.28 13.27 7.03
C ASP A 260 34.73 13.23 6.50
N ARG A 261 35.63 12.56 7.21
CA ARG A 261 37.04 12.39 6.85
C ARG A 261 37.32 11.08 6.08
N ARG A 262 36.29 10.32 5.71
CA ARG A 262 36.46 9.05 5.01
C ARG A 262 37.24 9.19 3.71
N GLY A 263 37.02 10.28 2.97
CA GLY A 263 37.75 10.59 1.75
C GLY A 263 39.22 10.84 1.97
N ASP A 264 39.56 11.47 3.10
CA ASP A 264 40.94 11.87 3.45
C ASP A 264 41.72 10.71 4.09
N LEU A 265 41.04 9.84 4.85
CA LEU A 265 41.64 8.78 5.66
C LEU A 265 40.93 7.42 5.48
N PRO A 266 40.85 6.87 4.25
CA PRO A 266 40.00 5.71 3.95
C PRO A 266 40.42 4.44 4.72
N GLU A 267 41.70 4.17 4.87
CA GLU A 267 42.19 3.00 5.61
C GLU A 267 41.93 3.10 7.13
N THR A 268 42.06 4.28 7.68
CA THR A 268 41.80 4.53 9.11
C THR A 268 40.33 4.37 9.40
N TYR A 269 39.47 4.91 8.53
CA TYR A 269 38.02 4.72 8.64
C TYR A 269 37.65 3.25 8.55
N ALA A 270 38.16 2.50 7.57
CA ALA A 270 37.86 1.08 7.40
C ALA A 270 38.26 0.24 8.62
N ARG A 271 39.43 0.51 9.24
CA ARG A 271 39.88 -0.17 10.46
C ARG A 271 38.98 0.15 11.66
N LEU A 272 38.61 1.41 11.84
CA LEU A 272 37.71 1.84 12.92
C LEU A 272 36.31 1.29 12.73
N ALA A 273 35.81 1.28 11.50
CA ALA A 273 34.50 0.70 11.18
C ALA A 273 34.46 -0.80 11.50
N ALA A 274 35.50 -1.55 11.12
CA ALA A 274 35.61 -2.97 11.42
C ALA A 274 35.71 -3.24 12.93
N TYR A 275 36.53 -2.44 13.65
CA TYR A 275 36.70 -2.59 15.10
C TYR A 275 35.43 -2.29 15.88
N ASN A 276 34.67 -1.24 15.49
CA ASN A 276 33.47 -0.80 16.19
C ASN A 276 32.19 -1.42 15.61
N GLY A 277 32.27 -2.31 14.63
CA GLY A 277 31.10 -2.92 13.98
C GLY A 277 30.23 -1.90 13.23
N TRP A 278 30.81 -0.80 12.73
CA TRP A 278 30.05 0.18 11.96
C TRP A 278 29.67 -0.40 10.60
N THR A 279 28.39 -0.37 10.30
CA THR A 279 27.89 -0.70 8.96
C THR A 279 27.90 0.52 8.06
N ASP A 280 28.39 0.39 6.85
CA ASP A 280 28.41 1.44 5.85
C ASP A 280 27.23 1.33 4.89
N PRO A 281 26.64 2.45 4.47
CA PRO A 281 26.80 3.79 5.04
C PRO A 281 25.99 3.92 6.34
N PRO A 282 26.39 4.82 7.28
CA PRO A 282 25.49 5.19 8.35
C PRO A 282 24.20 5.67 7.72
N ALA A 283 23.09 5.44 8.40
CA ALA A 283 21.78 5.77 7.90
C ALA A 283 21.81 7.16 7.26
N GLN A 284 21.73 7.19 5.92
CA GLN A 284 21.65 8.45 5.19
C GLN A 284 20.49 9.22 5.77
N THR A 285 20.64 10.52 5.90
CA THR A 285 19.55 11.43 6.25
C THR A 285 18.33 11.07 5.42
N ARG A 286 17.35 10.45 6.03
CA ARG A 286 16.16 9.97 5.35
C ARG A 286 14.91 10.52 6.02
N LEU A 287 13.88 10.65 5.23
CA LEU A 287 12.57 11.00 5.76
C LEU A 287 12.11 9.91 6.75
N ILE A 288 11.64 10.31 7.93
CA ILE A 288 11.08 9.38 8.91
C ILE A 288 9.88 8.64 8.30
N ASP A 289 9.65 7.40 8.71
CA ASP A 289 8.64 6.51 8.14
C ASP A 289 7.20 6.91 8.48
N ARG A 290 7.00 7.61 9.60
CA ARG A 290 5.70 8.09 10.06
C ARG A 290 5.78 9.53 10.56
N PRO A 291 4.69 10.33 10.50
CA PRO A 291 4.67 11.67 11.08
C PRO A 291 4.99 11.64 12.58
N ALA A 292 5.85 12.54 13.03
CA ALA A 292 6.21 12.74 14.43
C ALA A 292 6.36 14.24 14.73
N SER A 293 6.39 14.61 16.01
CA SER A 293 6.59 15.98 16.45
C SER A 293 7.83 16.07 17.34
N PRO A 294 8.97 16.53 16.79
CA PRO A 294 10.17 16.79 17.59
C PRO A 294 9.91 17.84 18.66
N GLU A 295 9.03 18.81 18.39
CA GLU A 295 8.71 19.90 19.32
C GLU A 295 7.93 19.40 20.53
N ARG A 296 6.99 18.44 20.36
CA ARG A 296 6.34 17.77 21.51
C ARG A 296 7.34 16.98 22.34
N GLY A 297 8.30 16.33 21.67
CA GLY A 297 9.40 15.67 22.33
C GLY A 297 10.25 16.66 23.11
N GLN A 298 10.61 17.79 22.50
CA GLN A 298 11.35 18.86 23.16
C GLN A 298 10.57 19.45 24.34
N LEU A 299 9.26 19.64 24.21
CA LEU A 299 8.40 20.11 25.29
C LEU A 299 8.46 19.16 26.50
N LEU A 300 8.29 17.84 26.27
CA LEU A 300 8.42 16.87 27.37
C LEU A 300 9.80 16.93 28.02
N ASN A 301 10.86 16.98 27.22
CA ASN A 301 12.22 17.08 27.72
C ASN A 301 12.42 18.37 28.59
N VAL A 302 11.89 19.50 28.15
CA VAL A 302 11.91 20.77 28.91
C VAL A 302 11.14 20.64 30.22
N LEU A 303 9.96 20.02 30.21
CA LEU A 303 9.18 19.80 31.45
C LEU A 303 9.97 18.96 32.45
N VAL A 304 10.52 17.83 32.01
CA VAL A 304 11.29 16.91 32.89
C VAL A 304 12.57 17.52 33.38
N THR A 305 13.36 18.18 32.52
CA THR A 305 14.61 18.84 32.90
C THR A 305 14.36 20.09 33.73
N GLY A 306 13.23 20.78 33.53
CA GLY A 306 12.74 21.89 34.34
C GLY A 306 12.20 21.47 35.72
N GLY A 307 12.22 20.17 36.03
CA GLY A 307 11.82 19.63 37.34
C GLY A 307 10.39 19.09 37.42
N ILE A 308 9.60 19.17 36.35
CA ILE A 308 8.26 18.58 36.31
C ILE A 308 8.37 17.11 35.93
N ARG A 309 8.40 16.23 36.91
CA ARG A 309 8.46 14.78 36.70
C ARG A 309 7.08 14.10 36.85
N ASN A 310 6.12 14.77 37.44
CA ASN A 310 4.74 14.30 37.54
C ASN A 310 3.85 15.14 36.60
N LEU A 311 3.37 14.51 35.53
CA LEU A 311 2.54 15.13 34.50
C LEU A 311 1.02 15.00 34.77
N GLU A 312 0.60 14.35 35.85
CA GLU A 312 -0.81 14.04 36.10
C GLU A 312 -1.71 15.30 35.98
N ALA A 313 -1.32 16.41 36.60
CA ALA A 313 -2.07 17.66 36.53
C ALA A 313 -2.10 18.26 35.11
N LEU A 314 -1.00 18.18 34.37
CA LEU A 314 -0.93 18.63 32.97
C LEU A 314 -1.76 17.73 32.05
N ASN A 315 -1.75 16.40 32.28
CA ASN A 315 -2.56 15.44 31.54
C ASN A 315 -4.05 15.68 31.78
N ALA A 316 -4.44 15.93 33.03
CA ALA A 316 -5.81 16.33 33.40
C ALA A 316 -6.23 17.66 32.73
N ALA A 317 -5.30 18.62 32.60
CA ALA A 317 -5.51 19.87 31.85
C ALA A 317 -5.46 19.67 30.32
N GLY A 318 -5.12 18.46 29.85
CA GLY A 318 -5.15 18.04 28.46
C GLY A 318 -3.85 18.24 27.70
N LEU A 319 -2.71 18.00 28.33
CA LEU A 319 -1.43 17.87 27.65
C LEU A 319 -1.51 16.80 26.55
N ASP A 320 -1.03 17.14 25.37
CA ASP A 320 -1.02 16.26 24.19
C ASP A 320 0.42 15.94 23.76
N LEU A 321 0.82 14.71 24.01
CA LEU A 321 2.13 14.15 23.63
C LEU A 321 1.99 13.09 22.52
N THR A 322 0.86 13.05 21.84
CA THR A 322 0.71 12.14 20.69
C THR A 322 1.74 12.49 19.62
N HIS A 323 2.28 11.45 18.97
CA HIS A 323 3.36 11.62 17.99
C HIS A 323 4.65 12.31 18.50
N ALA A 324 4.85 12.46 19.83
CA ALA A 324 6.09 13.01 20.35
C ALA A 324 7.30 12.18 19.89
N TRP A 325 8.35 12.84 19.41
CA TRP A 325 9.56 12.17 18.95
C TRP A 325 10.66 12.30 20.01
N LEU A 326 10.98 11.21 20.66
CA LEU A 326 11.75 11.12 21.89
C LEU A 326 12.80 9.99 21.84
N PRO A 327 13.49 9.77 20.70
CA PRO A 327 14.48 8.70 20.66
C PRO A 327 15.58 8.95 21.69
N GLU A 328 15.98 7.87 22.40
CA GLU A 328 17.07 7.87 23.38
C GLU A 328 16.89 8.84 24.55
N ILE A 329 15.67 9.29 24.83
CA ILE A 329 15.39 10.12 25.99
C ILE A 329 15.65 9.33 27.29
N ASP A 330 16.16 10.02 28.31
CA ASP A 330 16.30 9.50 29.68
C ASP A 330 15.18 10.07 30.57
N LEU A 331 14.29 9.18 31.03
CA LEU A 331 13.15 9.48 31.89
C LEU A 331 13.23 8.65 33.17
N ALA A 332 14.04 9.07 34.12
CA ALA A 332 14.08 8.45 35.44
C ALA A 332 13.12 9.15 36.42
N LEU A 333 12.48 8.37 37.31
CA LEU A 333 11.52 8.83 38.33
C LEU A 333 10.38 9.67 37.73
N PHE A 334 9.79 9.17 36.66
CA PHE A 334 8.82 9.91 35.83
C PHE A 334 7.41 9.35 36.04
N THR A 335 6.45 10.22 36.32
CA THR A 335 5.02 9.88 36.43
C THR A 335 4.23 10.60 35.34
N GLY A 336 3.78 9.82 34.38
CA GLY A 336 2.95 10.29 33.28
C GLY A 336 1.63 9.56 33.19
N GLN A 337 0.97 9.29 34.33
CA GLN A 337 -0.34 8.64 34.32
C GLN A 337 -1.33 9.38 33.42
N MET A 338 -2.20 8.64 32.74
CA MET A 338 -3.20 9.18 31.80
C MET A 338 -2.62 10.00 30.63
N SER A 339 -1.34 9.83 30.32
CA SER A 339 -0.72 10.53 29.18
C SER A 339 -1.33 10.12 27.85
N ARG A 340 -1.44 11.08 26.94
CA ARG A 340 -1.78 10.88 25.53
C ARG A 340 -0.46 10.72 24.75
N LEU A 341 -0.09 9.47 24.49
CA LEU A 341 1.19 9.09 23.88
C LEU A 341 1.03 8.37 22.53
N ALA A 342 -0.19 8.23 22.02
CA ALA A 342 -0.40 7.49 20.78
C ALA A 342 0.58 7.92 19.69
N PHE A 343 1.18 6.95 19.01
CA PHE A 343 2.18 7.15 17.96
C PHE A 343 3.49 7.84 18.41
N ALA A 344 3.74 8.03 19.69
CA ALA A 344 5.03 8.56 20.16
C ALA A 344 6.17 7.59 19.86
N ASP A 345 7.40 8.12 19.77
CA ASP A 345 8.60 7.34 19.47
C ASP A 345 9.61 7.46 20.63
N PHE A 346 9.76 6.38 21.37
CA PHE A 346 10.74 6.19 22.46
C PHE A 346 11.82 5.19 22.05
N THR A 347 12.15 5.11 20.78
CA THR A 347 13.20 4.21 20.29
C THR A 347 14.51 4.45 21.03
N GLY A 348 15.06 3.39 21.65
CA GLY A 348 16.31 3.48 22.41
C GLY A 348 16.22 4.27 23.71
N ALA A 349 15.03 4.71 24.13
CA ALA A 349 14.85 5.47 25.37
C ALA A 349 15.22 4.64 26.62
N TYR A 350 15.64 5.34 27.67
CA TYR A 350 15.88 4.78 28.99
C TYR A 350 14.83 5.29 29.97
N LEU A 351 13.96 4.40 30.45
CA LEU A 351 12.94 4.69 31.46
C LEU A 351 13.23 3.84 32.71
N ASN A 352 13.44 4.49 33.85
CA ASN A 352 13.68 3.83 35.12
C ASN A 352 12.79 4.42 36.21
N ASP A 353 12.16 3.55 37.02
CA ASP A 353 11.20 3.95 38.05
C ASP A 353 10.12 4.89 37.48
N PHE A 354 9.38 4.44 36.47
CA PHE A 354 8.37 5.24 35.77
C PHE A 354 6.95 4.72 36.00
N ASP A 355 5.96 5.61 35.86
CA ASP A 355 4.54 5.26 35.92
C ASP A 355 3.78 5.90 34.74
N LEU A 356 3.35 5.08 33.80
CA LEU A 356 2.53 5.41 32.65
C LEU A 356 1.15 4.70 32.69
N GLY A 357 0.71 4.33 33.90
CA GLY A 357 -0.59 3.68 34.10
C GLY A 357 -1.76 4.53 33.59
N GLY A 358 -2.78 3.85 33.05
CA GLY A 358 -3.97 4.50 32.49
C GLY A 358 -3.73 5.36 31.23
N SER A 359 -2.56 5.24 30.59
CA SER A 359 -2.20 6.05 29.43
C SER A 359 -2.76 5.49 28.12
N PHE A 360 -3.04 6.41 27.18
CA PHE A 360 -3.40 6.10 25.79
C PHE A 360 -2.12 6.09 24.94
N ALA A 361 -1.50 4.92 24.82
CA ALA A 361 -0.18 4.70 24.21
C ALA A 361 -0.26 3.73 23.01
N GLU A 362 -1.30 3.86 22.18
CA GLU A 362 -1.46 3.05 20.99
C GLU A 362 -0.36 3.33 19.97
N ASN A 363 0.16 2.29 19.33
CA ASN A 363 1.19 2.39 18.29
C ASN A 363 2.46 3.14 18.72
N VAL A 364 2.79 3.14 20.01
CA VAL A 364 4.04 3.72 20.53
C VAL A 364 5.21 2.82 20.17
N ARG A 365 6.35 3.41 19.87
CA ARG A 365 7.62 2.69 19.67
C ARG A 365 8.47 2.75 20.91
N PHE A 366 8.80 1.59 21.46
CA PHE A 366 9.83 1.35 22.46
C PHE A 366 10.93 0.44 21.93
N THR A 367 11.12 0.44 20.60
CA THR A 367 12.12 -0.41 19.95
C THR A 367 13.50 -0.16 20.57
N ARG A 368 14.14 -1.24 21.05
CA ARG A 368 15.46 -1.19 21.74
C ARG A 368 15.50 -0.27 22.98
N ALA A 369 14.37 0.12 23.53
CA ALA A 369 14.32 0.87 24.78
C ALA A 369 14.74 0.00 25.95
N LYS A 370 15.21 0.64 27.03
CA LYS A 370 15.50 0.03 28.32
C LYS A 370 14.46 0.52 29.32
N LEU A 371 13.57 -0.38 29.71
CA LEU A 371 12.45 -0.13 30.61
C LEU A 371 12.70 -0.89 31.91
N LYS A 372 12.85 -0.18 33.02
CA LYS A 372 13.17 -0.79 34.31
C LYS A 372 12.25 -0.26 35.40
N LYS A 373 11.72 -1.18 36.23
CA LYS A 373 10.87 -0.87 37.39
C LYS A 373 9.76 0.12 37.05
N GLY A 374 9.05 -0.17 35.96
CA GLY A 374 8.03 0.70 35.41
C GLY A 374 6.64 0.13 35.53
N ARG A 375 5.64 0.99 35.22
CA ARG A 375 4.26 0.59 35.25
C ARG A 375 3.50 1.11 34.02
N PHE A 376 2.82 0.18 33.37
CA PHE A 376 1.80 0.40 32.33
C PHE A 376 0.46 -0.23 32.71
N SER A 377 0.26 -0.53 33.99
CA SER A 377 -0.94 -1.22 34.44
C SER A 377 -2.18 -0.32 34.45
N THR A 378 -3.32 -0.95 34.55
CA THR A 378 -4.60 -0.28 34.78
C THR A 378 -4.57 0.50 36.10
N VAL A 379 -5.05 1.74 36.08
CA VAL A 379 -5.08 2.60 37.26
C VAL A 379 -6.46 2.62 37.89
N ASP A 380 -6.51 2.32 39.19
CA ASP A 380 -7.71 2.51 39.99
C ASP A 380 -7.88 4.00 40.30
N GLN A 381 -9.02 4.57 39.95
CA GLN A 381 -9.34 5.98 40.17
C GLN A 381 -9.27 6.38 41.65
N ALA A 382 -9.50 5.45 42.59
CA ALA A 382 -9.40 5.71 44.01
C ALA A 382 -7.97 6.07 44.47
N ARG A 383 -6.96 5.71 43.65
CA ARG A 383 -5.54 5.99 43.91
C ARG A 383 -5.03 7.25 43.22
N MET A 384 -5.86 7.90 42.40
CA MET A 384 -5.50 9.12 41.72
C MET A 384 -5.50 10.34 42.65
N ARG A 385 -4.57 11.26 42.47
CA ARG A 385 -4.55 12.55 43.15
C ARG A 385 -5.79 13.42 42.81
N TRP A 386 -6.50 13.12 41.71
CA TRP A 386 -7.64 13.85 41.20
C TRP A 386 -8.88 12.97 41.01
N PRO A 387 -9.45 12.41 42.10
CA PRO A 387 -10.56 11.46 41.99
C PRO A 387 -11.86 12.06 41.43
N GLY A 388 -11.95 13.38 41.24
CA GLY A 388 -13.17 14.06 40.76
C GLY A 388 -13.21 14.37 39.26
N VAL A 389 -12.15 14.14 38.52
CA VAL A 389 -12.08 14.50 37.08
C VAL A 389 -12.65 13.38 36.19
N TRP A 390 -12.60 12.14 36.67
CA TRP A 390 -13.04 10.95 35.95
C TRP A 390 -14.01 10.16 36.82
N THR A 391 -15.25 10.08 36.40
CA THR A 391 -16.28 9.25 37.06
C THR A 391 -16.51 8.00 36.22
N GLY A 392 -16.05 6.85 36.64
CA GLY A 392 -16.30 5.62 35.89
C GLY A 392 -15.34 4.45 36.18
N GLU A 393 -15.21 3.57 35.23
CA GLU A 393 -14.40 2.36 35.26
C GLU A 393 -12.89 2.65 35.46
N PRO A 394 -12.10 1.71 35.97
CA PRO A 394 -10.66 1.83 36.05
C PRO A 394 -10.06 2.25 34.71
N LEU A 395 -9.06 3.14 34.73
CA LEU A 395 -8.39 3.58 33.51
C LEU A 395 -7.42 2.51 33.04
N THR A 396 -7.81 1.79 32.01
CA THR A 396 -6.98 0.79 31.38
C THR A 396 -5.90 1.44 30.52
N THR A 397 -4.67 1.02 30.70
CA THR A 397 -3.58 1.41 29.79
C THR A 397 -3.78 0.74 28.43
N VAL A 398 -3.74 1.51 27.36
CA VAL A 398 -3.88 1.02 26.00
C VAL A 398 -2.55 1.09 25.28
N LEU A 399 -1.98 -0.08 24.96
CA LEU A 399 -0.69 -0.26 24.26
C LEU A 399 -0.86 -0.99 22.92
N SER A 400 -2.08 -1.11 22.44
CA SER A 400 -2.37 -1.86 21.21
C SER A 400 -1.54 -1.35 20.02
N GLY A 401 -0.96 -2.29 19.25
CA GLY A 401 -0.10 -1.98 18.12
C GLY A 401 1.28 -1.42 18.48
N SER A 402 1.64 -1.34 19.77
CA SER A 402 2.94 -0.82 20.19
C SER A 402 4.09 -1.78 19.91
N ASP A 403 5.31 -1.25 19.80
CA ASP A 403 6.49 -1.97 19.37
C ASP A 403 7.59 -1.94 20.42
N PHE A 404 7.78 -3.05 21.13
CA PHE A 404 8.86 -3.29 22.09
C PHE A 404 9.96 -4.19 21.51
N SER A 405 10.08 -4.29 20.18
CA SER A 405 11.06 -5.16 19.55
C SER A 405 12.49 -4.81 19.98
N GLY A 406 13.22 -5.83 20.44
CA GLY A 406 14.59 -5.67 20.96
C GLY A 406 14.69 -4.83 22.23
N ALA A 407 13.59 -4.49 22.89
CA ALA A 407 13.63 -3.78 24.17
C ALA A 407 14.11 -4.69 25.31
N VAL A 408 14.73 -4.06 26.31
CA VAL A 408 15.03 -4.70 27.60
C VAL A 408 13.99 -4.24 28.60
N VAL A 409 13.15 -5.16 29.04
CA VAL A 409 12.03 -4.94 29.96
C VAL A 409 12.36 -5.65 31.27
N GLU A 410 12.62 -4.88 32.33
CA GLU A 410 13.03 -5.39 33.63
C GLU A 410 12.06 -4.90 34.71
N ASP A 411 11.38 -5.86 35.38
CA ASP A 411 10.45 -5.60 36.47
C ASP A 411 9.38 -4.55 36.10
N VAL A 412 8.78 -4.68 34.93
CA VAL A 412 7.73 -3.78 34.42
C VAL A 412 6.36 -4.44 34.56
N ASP A 413 5.43 -3.69 35.17
CA ASP A 413 4.04 -4.07 35.40
C ASP A 413 3.15 -3.64 34.21
N PHE A 414 2.65 -4.61 33.44
CA PHE A 414 1.65 -4.47 32.38
C PHE A 414 0.27 -5.01 32.78
N SER A 415 0.04 -5.22 34.08
CA SER A 415 -1.15 -5.90 34.56
C SER A 415 -2.44 -5.18 34.12
N GLY A 416 -3.38 -5.96 33.56
CA GLY A 416 -4.66 -5.47 33.04
C GLY A 416 -4.57 -4.53 31.83
N ALA A 417 -3.41 -4.36 31.21
CA ALA A 417 -3.25 -3.50 30.04
C ALA A 417 -3.85 -4.13 28.77
N TRP A 418 -4.37 -3.29 27.87
CA TRP A 418 -4.78 -3.69 26.53
C TRP A 418 -3.59 -3.59 25.55
N MET A 419 -3.14 -4.75 25.07
CA MET A 419 -1.91 -4.92 24.33
C MET A 419 -2.11 -5.71 23.02
N LEU A 420 -3.27 -5.55 22.39
CA LEU A 420 -3.57 -6.24 21.13
C LEU A 420 -2.54 -5.88 20.05
N ALA A 421 -2.07 -6.89 19.30
CA ALA A 421 -1.09 -6.70 18.22
C ALA A 421 0.22 -6.01 18.66
N THR A 422 0.58 -6.12 19.93
CA THR A 422 1.85 -5.58 20.46
C THR A 422 3.02 -6.47 20.08
N ARG A 423 4.18 -5.91 19.77
CA ARG A 423 5.38 -6.66 19.38
C ARG A 423 6.45 -6.63 20.47
N PHE A 424 6.92 -7.82 20.86
CA PHE A 424 8.06 -8.05 21.72
C PHE A 424 9.16 -8.87 21.03
N ASP A 425 9.24 -8.79 19.71
CA ASP A 425 10.17 -9.60 18.92
C ASP A 425 11.62 -9.30 19.30
N GLY A 426 12.37 -10.35 19.69
CA GLY A 426 13.76 -10.21 20.15
C GLY A 426 13.93 -9.42 21.46
N ALA A 427 12.86 -9.13 22.20
CA ALA A 427 12.95 -8.43 23.48
C ALA A 427 13.51 -9.35 24.57
N VAL A 428 14.09 -8.75 25.62
CA VAL A 428 14.46 -9.42 26.88
C VAL A 428 13.42 -9.04 27.92
N LEU A 429 12.65 -10.02 28.38
CA LEU A 429 11.60 -9.84 29.37
C LEU A 429 12.04 -10.47 30.69
N ARG A 430 12.45 -9.64 31.64
CA ARG A 430 12.91 -10.06 32.95
C ARG A 430 11.95 -9.55 34.03
N GLY A 431 11.23 -10.47 34.68
CA GLY A 431 10.26 -10.12 35.73
C GLY A 431 9.10 -9.25 35.20
N ALA A 432 8.77 -9.32 33.93
CA ALA A 432 7.63 -8.59 33.36
C ALA A 432 6.31 -9.23 33.83
N ASP A 433 5.39 -8.40 34.33
CA ASP A 433 4.08 -8.84 34.81
C ASP A 433 2.99 -8.52 33.79
N PHE A 434 2.43 -9.56 33.15
CA PHE A 434 1.31 -9.48 32.21
C PHE A 434 -0.01 -9.98 32.82
N THR A 435 -0.11 -10.01 34.15
CA THR A 435 -1.30 -10.52 34.86
C THR A 435 -2.56 -9.84 34.36
N GLY A 436 -3.50 -10.62 33.81
CA GLY A 436 -4.76 -10.10 33.27
C GLY A 436 -4.65 -9.20 32.05
N ALA A 437 -3.47 -9.09 31.41
CA ALA A 437 -3.30 -8.29 30.20
C ALA A 437 -3.95 -8.97 28.98
N GLU A 438 -4.48 -8.18 28.05
CA GLU A 438 -5.04 -8.68 26.78
C GLU A 438 -3.99 -8.58 25.67
N LEU A 439 -3.36 -9.71 25.35
CA LEU A 439 -2.24 -9.83 24.41
C LEU A 439 -2.65 -10.41 23.03
N GLY A 440 -3.94 -10.49 22.73
CA GLY A 440 -4.40 -11.10 21.49
C GLY A 440 -3.62 -10.65 20.26
N ILE A 441 -3.25 -11.61 19.37
CA ILE A 441 -2.47 -11.39 18.14
C ILE A 441 -1.11 -10.68 18.31
N SER A 442 -0.57 -10.63 19.52
CA SER A 442 0.76 -10.07 19.80
C SER A 442 1.87 -11.07 19.44
N THR A 443 3.11 -10.57 19.31
CA THR A 443 4.25 -11.40 18.92
C THR A 443 5.40 -11.30 19.92
N PHE A 444 6.01 -12.46 20.23
CA PHE A 444 7.19 -12.62 21.07
C PHE A 444 8.29 -13.39 20.33
N ARG A 445 8.36 -13.22 19.01
CA ARG A 445 9.28 -13.98 18.17
C ARG A 445 10.73 -13.78 18.59
N GLY A 446 11.41 -14.88 18.90
CA GLY A 446 12.79 -14.81 19.32
C GLY A 446 13.04 -14.01 20.59
N ALA A 447 12.02 -13.71 21.39
CA ALA A 447 12.19 -13.04 22.68
C ALA A 447 12.86 -13.96 23.70
N LEU A 448 13.60 -13.37 24.66
CA LEU A 448 14.15 -14.07 25.81
C LEU A 448 13.24 -13.80 27.03
N VAL A 449 12.53 -14.82 27.50
CA VAL A 449 11.55 -14.69 28.59
C VAL A 449 12.13 -15.23 29.89
N LEU A 450 12.47 -14.30 30.79
CA LEU A 450 13.05 -14.57 32.09
C LEU A 450 12.04 -14.19 33.19
N ARG A 451 11.35 -15.17 33.76
CA ARG A 451 10.40 -14.97 34.90
C ARG A 451 9.25 -13.98 34.57
N ALA A 452 8.72 -14.00 33.36
CA ALA A 452 7.51 -13.25 33.08
C ALA A 452 6.26 -13.97 33.60
N ASP A 453 5.29 -13.19 34.11
CA ASP A 453 4.01 -13.71 34.64
C ASP A 453 2.88 -13.42 33.63
N PHE A 454 2.21 -14.50 33.19
CA PHE A 454 1.07 -14.44 32.26
C PHE A 454 -0.25 -14.89 32.94
N THR A 455 -0.32 -14.83 34.27
CA THR A 455 -1.50 -15.26 35.02
C THR A 455 -2.75 -14.47 34.59
N GLY A 456 -3.76 -15.19 34.10
CA GLY A 456 -5.00 -14.58 33.61
C GLY A 456 -4.82 -13.72 32.32
N ALA A 457 -3.68 -13.81 31.65
CA ALA A 457 -3.49 -13.08 30.39
C ALA A 457 -4.28 -13.70 29.22
N GLY A 458 -4.84 -12.86 28.35
CA GLY A 458 -5.49 -13.27 27.10
C GLY A 458 -4.47 -13.49 25.99
N LEU A 459 -4.18 -14.76 25.65
CA LEU A 459 -3.12 -15.14 24.70
C LEU A 459 -3.65 -15.61 23.33
N LYS A 460 -4.83 -15.17 22.92
CA LYS A 460 -5.44 -15.62 21.67
C LYS A 460 -4.59 -15.25 20.45
N SER A 461 -4.13 -16.28 19.71
CA SER A 461 -3.31 -16.10 18.50
C SER A 461 -1.98 -15.37 18.73
N VAL A 462 -1.44 -15.43 19.93
CA VAL A 462 -0.09 -14.91 20.21
C VAL A 462 0.96 -15.79 19.53
N ASP A 463 2.02 -15.18 19.00
CA ASP A 463 3.11 -15.86 18.31
C ASP A 463 4.38 -15.88 19.16
N PHE A 464 4.76 -17.08 19.65
CA PHE A 464 5.98 -17.33 20.44
C PHE A 464 7.10 -17.99 19.61
N GLU A 465 7.01 -18.02 18.27
CA GLU A 465 8.01 -18.68 17.43
C GLU A 465 9.43 -18.19 17.74
N GLY A 466 10.33 -19.12 18.05
CA GLY A 466 11.73 -18.82 18.36
C GLY A 466 11.98 -18.23 19.75
N ALA A 467 10.94 -17.95 20.55
CA ALA A 467 11.11 -17.43 21.92
C ALA A 467 11.85 -18.45 22.80
N VAL A 468 12.69 -17.96 23.70
CA VAL A 468 13.45 -18.77 24.66
C VAL A 468 12.79 -18.67 26.03
N VAL A 469 12.45 -19.82 26.61
CA VAL A 469 11.85 -19.98 27.94
C VAL A 469 12.66 -20.97 28.75
N PHE A 470 12.40 -21.05 30.06
CA PHE A 470 13.13 -21.93 30.97
C PHE A 470 12.20 -22.98 31.64
N GLY A 471 12.68 -24.22 31.66
CA GLY A 471 11.96 -25.38 32.20
C GLY A 471 11.22 -26.18 31.11
N ALA A 472 11.27 -27.50 31.22
CA ALA A 472 10.64 -28.41 30.25
C ALA A 472 9.09 -28.36 30.31
N ASP A 473 8.52 -27.80 31.38
CA ASP A 473 7.09 -27.62 31.60
C ASP A 473 6.60 -26.22 31.29
N ALA A 474 7.41 -25.37 30.65
CA ALA A 474 7.11 -23.97 30.38
C ALA A 474 5.81 -23.76 29.58
N LEU A 475 5.53 -24.60 28.58
CA LEU A 475 4.29 -24.52 27.80
C LEU A 475 3.06 -24.90 28.62
N ASP A 476 3.18 -25.90 29.49
CA ASP A 476 2.09 -26.35 30.36
C ASP A 476 1.80 -25.28 31.42
N ARG A 477 2.84 -24.68 32.01
CA ARG A 477 2.68 -23.54 32.92
C ARG A 477 1.99 -22.36 32.25
N LEU A 478 2.40 -22.01 31.04
CA LEU A 478 1.78 -20.92 30.29
C LEU A 478 0.31 -21.22 29.99
N ALA A 479 -0.01 -22.44 29.56
CA ALA A 479 -1.39 -22.85 29.34
C ALA A 479 -2.26 -22.85 30.60
N ALA A 480 -1.68 -23.22 31.74
CA ALA A 480 -2.39 -23.26 33.02
C ALA A 480 -2.61 -21.88 33.64
N SER A 481 -1.70 -20.93 33.39
CA SER A 481 -1.76 -19.56 33.92
C SER A 481 -2.63 -18.60 33.07
N ALA A 482 -2.64 -18.75 31.75
CA ALA A 482 -3.39 -17.90 30.86
C ALA A 482 -4.91 -18.07 30.97
N VAL A 483 -5.68 -17.17 30.38
CA VAL A 483 -7.13 -17.34 30.25
C VAL A 483 -7.41 -18.64 29.49
N PRO A 484 -8.30 -19.53 30.01
CA PRO A 484 -8.61 -20.81 29.40
C PRO A 484 -8.91 -20.70 27.90
N GLU A 485 -8.41 -21.67 27.14
CA GLU A 485 -8.60 -21.78 25.66
C GLU A 485 -7.91 -20.69 24.82
N THR A 486 -7.28 -19.67 25.41
CA THR A 486 -6.56 -18.65 24.63
C THR A 486 -5.18 -19.11 24.20
N PHE A 487 -4.51 -19.98 24.98
CA PHE A 487 -3.24 -20.62 24.64
C PHE A 487 -3.38 -22.13 24.60
N VAL A 488 -2.91 -22.76 23.52
CA VAL A 488 -2.98 -24.21 23.31
C VAL A 488 -1.55 -24.77 23.24
N ALA A 489 -1.05 -25.35 24.33
CA ALA A 489 0.31 -25.88 24.44
C ALA A 489 0.65 -26.90 23.32
N GLY A 490 -0.30 -27.75 22.92
CA GLY A 490 -0.10 -28.77 21.88
C GLY A 490 0.16 -28.21 20.45
N ARG A 491 0.08 -26.89 20.26
CA ARG A 491 0.50 -26.22 18.99
C ARG A 491 1.98 -25.86 18.96
N TRP A 492 2.69 -26.10 20.05
CA TRP A 492 4.08 -25.69 20.26
C TRP A 492 4.91 -26.88 20.76
N GLU A 493 6.18 -26.87 20.44
CA GLU A 493 7.17 -27.82 20.95
C GLU A 493 8.37 -27.06 21.52
N LEU A 494 9.05 -27.70 22.48
CA LEU A 494 10.23 -27.17 23.14
C LEU A 494 11.48 -27.86 22.60
N GLN A 495 12.41 -27.10 22.04
CA GLN A 495 13.72 -27.58 21.62
C GLN A 495 14.78 -27.09 22.62
N PRO A 496 15.61 -27.98 23.22
CA PRO A 496 16.70 -27.54 24.09
C PRO A 496 17.67 -26.62 23.34
N VAL A 497 18.10 -25.56 24.01
CA VAL A 497 19.15 -24.67 23.52
C VAL A 497 20.24 -24.52 24.59
N THR A 498 21.46 -24.11 24.16
CA THR A 498 22.54 -23.89 25.13
C THR A 498 22.60 -22.41 25.55
N VAL A 499 23.21 -22.16 26.70
CA VAL A 499 23.44 -20.77 27.18
C VAL A 499 24.34 -20.01 26.20
N GLU A 500 25.32 -20.69 25.59
CA GLU A 500 26.20 -20.11 24.57
C GLU A 500 25.41 -19.64 23.35
N GLU A 501 24.41 -20.41 22.91
CA GLU A 501 23.54 -20.00 21.78
C GLU A 501 22.69 -18.78 22.14
N ILE A 502 22.23 -18.66 23.39
CA ILE A 502 21.48 -17.49 23.87
C ILE A 502 22.41 -16.26 23.88
N LEU A 503 23.61 -16.41 24.46
CA LEU A 503 24.57 -15.31 24.58
C LEU A 503 25.27 -14.97 23.24
N ALA A 504 25.19 -15.81 22.22
CA ALA A 504 25.62 -15.47 20.87
C ALA A 504 24.76 -14.35 20.25
N VAL A 505 23.54 -14.13 20.75
CA VAL A 505 22.72 -12.98 20.39
C VAL A 505 23.21 -11.75 21.16
N ALA A 506 23.87 -10.83 20.48
CA ALA A 506 24.51 -9.67 21.11
C ALA A 506 23.55 -8.83 21.99
N ALA A 507 22.28 -8.73 21.60
CA ALA A 507 21.26 -8.04 22.40
C ALA A 507 21.04 -8.73 23.75
N PHE A 508 21.07 -10.06 23.82
CA PHE A 508 20.90 -10.81 25.05
C PHE A 508 22.16 -10.77 25.93
N ALA A 509 23.33 -10.93 25.32
CA ALA A 509 24.61 -10.86 26.03
C ALA A 509 24.81 -9.55 26.81
N ASN A 510 24.30 -8.43 26.25
CA ASN A 510 24.42 -7.10 26.88
C ASN A 510 23.30 -6.79 27.88
N ALA A 511 22.24 -7.59 27.92
CA ALA A 511 21.05 -7.29 28.69
C ALA A 511 20.84 -8.24 29.89
N VAL A 512 21.56 -9.35 29.97
CA VAL A 512 21.36 -10.42 30.97
C VAL A 512 22.65 -10.66 31.74
N SER A 513 22.56 -10.64 33.06
CA SER A 513 23.69 -10.98 33.93
C SER A 513 23.84 -12.51 34.11
N GLU A 514 25.02 -12.94 34.56
CA GLU A 514 25.23 -14.35 34.91
C GLU A 514 24.28 -14.79 36.05
N GLU A 515 23.93 -13.90 36.97
CA GLU A 515 23.01 -14.12 38.06
C GLU A 515 21.58 -14.38 37.55
N ASP A 516 21.10 -13.57 36.60
CA ASP A 516 19.79 -13.75 35.96
C ASP A 516 19.66 -15.12 35.28
N LEU A 517 20.72 -15.51 34.56
CA LEU A 517 20.77 -16.82 33.91
C LEU A 517 20.79 -17.96 34.91
N ALA A 518 21.60 -17.84 35.98
CA ALA A 518 21.68 -18.84 37.01
C ALA A 518 20.33 -19.03 37.72
N GLU A 519 19.61 -17.93 38.00
CA GLU A 519 18.29 -17.96 38.59
C GLU A 519 17.24 -18.59 37.65
N ALA A 520 17.25 -18.23 36.36
CA ALA A 520 16.37 -18.82 35.37
C ALA A 520 16.65 -20.32 35.15
N MET A 521 17.91 -20.72 35.17
CA MET A 521 18.33 -22.12 35.09
C MET A 521 17.86 -22.96 36.29
N ALA A 522 17.57 -22.37 37.45
CA ALA A 522 16.99 -23.06 38.60
C ALA A 522 15.58 -23.61 38.28
N ALA A 523 14.84 -23.01 37.34
CA ALA A 523 13.56 -23.52 36.85
C ALA A 523 13.71 -24.68 35.85
N GLY A 524 14.91 -24.95 35.39
CA GLY A 524 15.28 -25.94 34.37
C GLY A 524 16.03 -25.32 33.21
N GLY A 525 16.58 -26.14 32.31
CA GLY A 525 17.34 -25.66 31.16
C GLY A 525 16.53 -24.78 30.21
N PRO A 526 17.22 -23.99 29.37
CA PRO A 526 16.57 -23.16 28.38
C PRO A 526 16.06 -23.96 27.19
N PHE A 527 14.89 -23.55 26.69
CA PHE A 527 14.23 -24.16 25.54
C PHE A 527 13.74 -23.07 24.58
N ARG A 528 13.87 -23.35 23.30
CA ARG A 528 13.27 -22.53 22.24
C ARG A 528 11.91 -23.08 21.87
N ILE A 529 10.94 -22.21 21.77
CA ILE A 529 9.57 -22.55 21.38
C ILE A 529 9.50 -22.60 19.85
N HIS A 530 8.96 -23.69 19.29
CA HIS A 530 8.67 -23.85 17.87
C HIS A 530 7.22 -24.26 17.66
N ARG A 531 6.63 -23.82 16.57
CA ARG A 531 5.26 -24.19 16.22
C ARG A 531 5.22 -25.59 15.60
N VAL A 532 4.33 -26.45 16.07
CA VAL A 532 4.07 -27.77 15.50
C VAL A 532 3.10 -27.63 14.32
N GLY A 533 3.52 -28.06 13.11
CA GLY A 533 2.70 -28.04 11.89
C GLY A 533 2.84 -26.75 11.06
N GLU A 534 2.32 -26.79 9.81
CA GLU A 534 2.43 -25.69 8.86
C GLU A 534 1.88 -24.37 9.44
N ALA A 535 2.62 -23.31 9.21
CA ALA A 535 2.19 -21.94 9.51
C ALA A 535 0.76 -21.72 8.98
N LEU A 536 -0.12 -21.29 9.85
CA LEU A 536 -1.44 -20.80 9.46
C LEU A 536 -1.25 -19.70 8.40
N LYS A 537 -1.70 -19.99 7.15
CA LYS A 537 -1.72 -19.05 6.04
C LYS A 537 -2.58 -17.83 6.35
#